data_b39d4358df96284b20aa4ad0242c6c6c
#
_entry.id   b39d4358df96284b20aa4ad0242c6c6c
#
_cell.length_a   1.000
_cell.length_b   1.000
_cell.length_c   1.000
_cell.angle_alpha   90.00
_cell.angle_beta   90.00
_cell.angle_gamma   90.00
#
_symmetry.space_group_name_H-M   'P 1'
#
loop_
_entity.id
_entity.type
_entity.pdbx_description
1 polymer ?
#
loop_
_entity_poly.entity_id
_entity_poly.type
_entity_poly.pdbx_seq_one_letter_code
_entity_poly.pdbx_strand_id
1 'polypeptide(L)'
;MDKLTWYGHGAMGLELGGHQVLVDPFLGGNPAASITPDKVPANFILISHGHGDHVGDAIAIAKRTRATIISNFEIANWCQAQGAPTTHAQHLGGGFKHPFGYVKLTLALHGSALPDGSYGGNPCGF
;
A
#
# COMPACT_ATOMS: atom_id res chain seq x y z
N MET A 1 1.30 21.78 -4.34
CA MET A 1 2.30 21.15 -5.23
C MET A 1 2.41 19.69 -4.84
N ASP A 2 2.37 18.82 -5.82
CA ASP A 2 2.53 17.39 -5.57
C ASP A 2 3.97 17.09 -5.15
N LYS A 3 4.14 16.11 -4.29
CA LYS A 3 5.45 15.76 -3.72
C LYS A 3 5.62 14.25 -3.63
N LEU A 4 6.81 13.78 -3.97
CA LEU A 4 7.25 12.40 -3.75
C LEU A 4 8.31 12.37 -2.67
N THR A 5 8.14 11.48 -1.70
CA THR A 5 9.14 11.19 -0.67
C THR A 5 9.51 9.71 -0.75
N TRP A 6 10.79 9.42 -0.89
CA TRP A 6 11.28 8.05 -0.80
C TRP A 6 11.69 7.75 0.65
N TYR A 7 11.11 6.70 1.21
CA TYR A 7 11.37 6.27 2.59
C TYR A 7 12.35 5.10 2.70
N GLY A 8 12.91 4.66 1.59
CA GLY A 8 13.80 3.51 1.54
C GLY A 8 13.12 2.25 1.04
N HIS A 9 13.89 1.36 0.42
CA HIS A 9 13.40 0.14 -0.24
C HIS A 9 12.29 0.48 -1.25
N GLY A 10 11.14 -0.18 -1.18
CA GLY A 10 9.98 0.16 -2.01
C GLY A 10 9.02 1.17 -1.39
N ALA A 11 9.31 1.67 -0.19
CA ALA A 11 8.39 2.55 0.54
C ALA A 11 8.45 3.99 0.03
N MET A 12 7.30 4.51 -0.39
CA MET A 12 7.16 5.86 -0.92
C MET A 12 5.94 6.57 -0.31
N GLY A 13 6.06 7.87 -0.16
CA GLY A 13 4.94 8.75 0.19
C GLY A 13 4.69 9.75 -0.95
N LEU A 14 3.43 9.93 -1.32
CA LEU A 14 2.99 10.86 -2.33
C LEU A 14 2.00 11.85 -1.71
N GLU A 15 2.24 13.12 -1.91
CA GLU A 15 1.25 14.16 -1.64
C GLU A 15 0.59 14.53 -2.96
N LEU A 16 -0.66 14.13 -3.14
CA LEU A 16 -1.40 14.29 -4.39
C LEU A 16 -2.78 14.89 -4.12
N GLY A 17 -3.07 16.03 -4.72
CA GLY A 17 -4.37 16.68 -4.59
C GLY A 17 -4.83 16.89 -3.15
N GLY A 18 -3.91 17.18 -2.24
CA GLY A 18 -4.20 17.37 -0.82
C GLY A 18 -4.32 16.07 -0.02
N HIS A 19 -4.04 14.92 -0.61
CA HIS A 19 -4.09 13.62 0.05
C HIS A 19 -2.69 13.03 0.27
N GLN A 20 -2.52 12.30 1.36
CA GLN A 20 -1.32 11.53 1.69
C GLN A 20 -1.51 10.09 1.22
N VAL A 21 -0.73 9.66 0.25
CA VAL A 21 -0.78 8.32 -0.34
C VAL A 21 0.54 7.61 -0.07
N LEU A 22 0.49 6.47 0.59
CA LEU A 22 1.66 5.62 0.82
C LEU A 22 1.68 4.48 -0.20
N VAL A 23 2.87 4.09 -0.61
CA VAL A 23 3.10 2.89 -1.43
C VAL A 23 4.04 1.98 -0.66
N ASP A 24 3.66 0.72 -0.52
CA ASP A 24 4.46 -0.36 0.11
C ASP A 24 5.15 0.09 1.41
N PRO A 25 4.38 0.47 2.46
CA PRO A 25 4.92 1.16 3.63
C PRO A 25 5.67 0.24 4.60
N PHE A 26 6.77 -0.35 4.14
CA PHE A 26 7.72 -1.05 4.99
C PHE A 26 8.65 -0.02 5.64
N LEU A 27 8.32 0.40 6.86
CA LEU A 27 9.04 1.44 7.61
C LEU A 27 9.75 0.88 8.83
N GLY A 28 9.06 0.11 9.65
CA GLY A 28 9.66 -0.62 10.78
C GLY A 28 10.63 -1.67 10.28
N GLY A 29 11.89 -1.63 10.75
CA GLY A 29 12.93 -2.52 10.27
C GLY A 29 13.60 -2.08 8.96
N ASN A 30 13.15 -1.00 8.34
CA ASN A 30 13.79 -0.41 7.16
C ASN A 30 14.86 0.59 7.60
N PRO A 31 16.16 0.29 7.38
CA PRO A 31 17.25 1.13 7.87
C PRO A 31 17.31 2.53 7.22
N ALA A 32 16.70 2.69 6.05
CA ALA A 32 16.65 3.96 5.35
C ALA A 32 15.40 4.79 5.68
N ALA A 33 14.46 4.25 6.46
CA ALA A 33 13.23 4.97 6.77
C ALA A 33 13.50 6.20 7.65
N SER A 34 13.01 7.35 7.19
CA SER A 34 13.14 8.65 7.90
C SER A 34 11.94 8.95 8.80
N ILE A 35 10.93 8.06 8.82
CA ILE A 35 9.71 8.21 9.60
C ILE A 35 9.28 6.84 10.11
N THR A 36 8.55 6.82 11.22
CA THR A 36 8.07 5.59 11.86
C THR A 36 6.60 5.34 11.53
N PRO A 37 6.12 4.06 11.62
CA PRO A 37 4.73 3.73 11.31
C PRO A 37 3.70 4.47 12.16
N ASP A 38 4.05 4.81 13.40
CA ASP A 38 3.17 5.53 14.33
C ASP A 38 3.02 7.03 14.02
N LYS A 39 3.85 7.56 13.12
CA LYS A 39 3.88 9.00 12.79
C LYS A 39 3.54 9.31 11.35
N VAL A 40 3.73 8.36 10.42
CA VAL A 40 3.51 8.62 9.00
C VAL A 40 2.04 8.94 8.72
N PRO A 41 1.73 10.05 8.01
CA PRO A 41 0.36 10.34 7.63
C PRO A 41 -0.07 9.49 6.43
N ALA A 42 -1.36 9.09 6.41
CA ALA A 42 -1.92 8.38 5.27
C ALA A 42 -3.43 8.61 5.16
N ASN A 43 -3.90 8.89 3.96
CA ASN A 43 -5.31 8.80 3.58
C ASN A 43 -5.55 7.53 2.75
N PHE A 44 -4.56 7.12 1.97
CA PHE A 44 -4.59 5.92 1.13
C PHE A 44 -3.27 5.17 1.22
N ILE A 45 -3.33 3.85 1.10
CA ILE A 45 -2.16 2.98 1.10
C ILE A 45 -2.29 2.02 -0.09
N LEU A 46 -1.30 2.04 -0.99
CA LEU A 46 -1.21 1.15 -2.14
C LEU A 46 -0.21 0.04 -1.83
N ILE A 47 -0.62 -1.21 -2.01
CA ILE A 47 0.25 -2.37 -1.80
C ILE A 47 0.44 -3.09 -3.14
N SER A 48 1.69 -3.17 -3.61
CA SER A 48 2.03 -3.74 -4.90
C SER A 48 1.96 -5.26 -4.92
N HIS A 49 2.40 -5.91 -3.84
CA HIS A 49 2.39 -7.36 -3.70
C HIS A 49 2.50 -7.77 -2.22
N GLY A 50 2.33 -9.06 -1.94
CA GLY A 50 2.13 -9.57 -0.59
C GLY A 50 3.36 -9.73 0.28
N HIS A 51 4.58 -9.57 -0.23
CA HIS A 51 5.79 -9.78 0.56
C HIS A 51 5.85 -8.84 1.77
N GLY A 52 6.41 -9.34 2.88
CA GLY A 52 6.41 -8.62 4.16
C GLY A 52 7.16 -7.28 4.13
N ASP A 53 8.19 -7.17 3.32
CA ASP A 53 8.96 -5.93 3.11
C ASP A 53 8.29 -4.93 2.16
N HIS A 54 7.03 -5.18 1.78
CA HIS A 54 6.16 -4.29 1.01
C HIS A 54 4.81 -4.07 1.71
N VAL A 55 4.13 -5.13 2.15
CA VAL A 55 2.96 -4.99 3.03
C VAL A 55 3.34 -4.22 4.30
N GLY A 56 4.48 -4.56 4.87
CA GLY A 56 5.11 -3.82 5.96
C GLY A 56 4.13 -3.46 7.07
N ASP A 57 4.04 -2.18 7.34
CA ASP A 57 3.22 -1.62 8.43
C ASP A 57 1.83 -1.16 7.97
N ALA A 58 1.39 -1.55 6.78
CA ALA A 58 0.15 -1.07 6.17
C ALA A 58 -1.07 -1.24 7.08
N ILE A 59 -1.21 -2.39 7.74
CA ILE A 59 -2.36 -2.66 8.62
C ILE A 59 -2.34 -1.74 9.85
N ALA A 60 -1.21 -1.61 10.53
CA ALA A 60 -1.08 -0.74 11.70
C ALA A 60 -1.34 0.72 11.33
N ILE A 61 -0.78 1.19 10.22
CA ILE A 61 -0.98 2.55 9.73
C ILE A 61 -2.46 2.79 9.37
N ALA A 62 -3.10 1.86 8.66
CA ALA A 62 -4.51 1.97 8.28
C ALA A 62 -5.43 2.02 9.51
N LYS A 63 -5.16 1.20 10.52
CA LYS A 63 -5.92 1.23 11.78
C LYS A 63 -5.82 2.58 12.49
N ARG A 64 -4.62 3.17 12.53
CA ARG A 64 -4.38 4.46 13.19
C ARG A 64 -4.97 5.63 12.41
N THR A 65 -4.77 5.66 11.09
CA THR A 65 -5.12 6.82 10.24
C THR A 65 -6.50 6.71 9.61
N ARG A 66 -7.12 5.52 9.62
CA ARG A 66 -8.35 5.19 8.89
C ARG A 66 -8.16 5.21 7.37
N ALA A 67 -6.91 5.08 6.91
CA ALA A 67 -6.59 5.05 5.49
C ALA A 67 -7.26 3.89 4.77
N THR A 68 -7.64 4.12 3.52
CA THR A 68 -8.12 3.07 2.61
C THR A 68 -6.94 2.34 2.00
N ILE A 69 -6.89 1.01 2.14
CA ILE A 69 -5.90 0.17 1.46
C ILE A 69 -6.41 -0.20 0.08
N ILE A 70 -5.60 0.08 -0.94
CA ILE A 70 -5.87 -0.24 -2.34
C ILE A 70 -4.85 -1.28 -2.81
N SER A 71 -5.32 -2.40 -3.33
CA SER A 71 -4.47 -3.46 -3.86
C SER A 71 -5.26 -4.41 -4.76
N ASN A 72 -4.65 -5.52 -5.16
CA ASN A 72 -5.39 -6.60 -5.81
C ASN A 72 -6.42 -7.21 -4.83
N PHE A 73 -7.33 -8.01 -5.37
CA PHE A 73 -8.44 -8.59 -4.61
C PHE A 73 -7.97 -9.43 -3.42
N GLU A 74 -6.97 -10.28 -3.59
CA GLU A 74 -6.47 -11.19 -2.55
C GLU A 74 -5.84 -10.42 -1.39
N ILE A 75 -5.00 -9.44 -1.68
CA ILE A 75 -4.35 -8.60 -0.66
C ILE A 75 -5.38 -7.73 0.06
N ALA A 76 -6.31 -7.10 -0.67
CA ALA A 76 -7.35 -6.26 -0.07
C ALA A 76 -8.20 -7.07 0.92
N ASN A 77 -8.61 -8.28 0.56
CA ASN A 77 -9.37 -9.17 1.44
C ASN A 77 -8.55 -9.63 2.65
N TRP A 78 -7.27 -9.97 2.44
CA TRP A 78 -6.39 -10.33 3.54
C TRP A 78 -6.21 -9.16 4.53
N CYS A 79 -6.01 -7.96 4.02
CA CYS A 79 -5.90 -6.75 4.85
C CYS A 79 -7.18 -6.50 5.66
N GLN A 80 -8.34 -6.69 5.05
CA GLN A 80 -9.63 -6.57 5.73
C GLN A 80 -9.75 -7.61 6.87
N ALA A 81 -9.35 -8.85 6.61
CA ALA A 81 -9.34 -9.91 7.62
C ALA A 81 -8.36 -9.62 8.76
N GLN A 82 -7.27 -8.90 8.50
CA GLN A 82 -6.32 -8.44 9.52
C GLN A 82 -6.80 -7.20 10.30
N GLY A 83 -7.95 -6.64 9.95
CA GLY A 83 -8.57 -5.53 10.67
C GLY A 83 -8.36 -4.15 10.04
N ALA A 84 -7.91 -4.07 8.79
CA ALA A 84 -7.91 -2.79 8.07
C ALA A 84 -9.35 -2.25 7.98
N PRO A 85 -9.59 -0.97 8.31
CA PRO A 85 -10.96 -0.45 8.40
C PRO A 85 -11.65 -0.32 7.05
N THR A 86 -10.90 -0.01 5.99
CA THR A 86 -11.44 0.18 4.64
C THR A 86 -10.45 -0.35 3.62
N THR A 87 -10.93 -1.17 2.69
CA THR A 87 -10.13 -1.69 1.57
C THR A 87 -10.87 -1.48 0.25
N HIS A 88 -10.10 -1.33 -0.82
CA HIS A 88 -10.60 -1.22 -2.18
C HIS A 88 -9.80 -2.16 -3.08
N ALA A 89 -10.47 -3.20 -3.59
CA ALA A 89 -9.85 -4.20 -4.45
C ALA A 89 -9.90 -3.77 -5.91
N GLN A 90 -8.78 -3.94 -6.60
CA GLN A 90 -8.66 -3.74 -8.05
C GLN A 90 -8.01 -4.97 -8.70
N HIS A 91 -7.83 -4.95 -10.01
CA HIS A 91 -7.18 -6.01 -10.77
C HIS A 91 -6.19 -5.44 -11.76
N LEU A 92 -5.25 -6.28 -12.21
CA LEU A 92 -4.30 -5.91 -13.26
C LEU A 92 -5.05 -5.40 -14.50
N GLY A 93 -4.59 -4.30 -15.05
CA GLY A 93 -5.20 -3.65 -16.22
C GLY A 93 -6.44 -2.83 -15.92
N GLY A 94 -7.04 -2.99 -14.74
CA GLY A 94 -8.19 -2.19 -14.30
C GLY A 94 -7.76 -0.92 -13.57
N GLY A 95 -8.60 0.10 -13.64
CA GLY A 95 -8.37 1.37 -12.97
C GLY A 95 -9.63 1.91 -12.32
N PHE A 96 -9.43 2.84 -11.38
CA PHE A 96 -10.51 3.47 -10.64
C PHE A 96 -10.13 4.91 -10.27
N LYS A 97 -11.11 5.80 -10.29
CA LYS A 97 -10.91 7.20 -9.90
C LYS A 97 -11.12 7.34 -8.39
N HIS A 98 -10.00 7.51 -7.69
CA HIS A 98 -9.99 7.83 -6.27
C HIS A 98 -9.95 9.35 -6.05
N PRO A 99 -10.21 9.85 -4.83
CA PRO A 99 -10.17 11.29 -4.54
C PRO A 99 -8.86 11.97 -4.91
N PHE A 100 -7.73 11.26 -4.84
CA PHE A 100 -6.40 11.80 -5.14
C PHE A 100 -5.99 11.65 -6.62
N GLY A 101 -6.75 10.89 -7.42
CA GLY A 101 -6.42 10.64 -8.82
C GLY A 101 -6.86 9.28 -9.33
N TYR A 102 -6.58 9.00 -10.58
CA TYR A 102 -6.89 7.72 -11.21
C TYR A 102 -5.77 6.73 -10.96
N VAL A 103 -6.11 5.56 -10.42
CA VAL A 103 -5.15 4.47 -10.15
C VAL A 103 -5.44 3.30 -11.04
N LYS A 104 -4.45 2.87 -11.81
CA LYS A 104 -4.47 1.64 -12.62
C LYS A 104 -3.41 0.68 -12.12
N LEU A 105 -3.76 -0.59 -11.97
CA LEU A 105 -2.81 -1.66 -11.65
C LEU A 105 -2.17 -2.16 -12.93
N THR A 106 -0.84 -2.16 -12.99
CA THR A 106 -0.05 -2.64 -14.13
C THR A 106 0.64 -3.95 -13.79
N LEU A 107 0.98 -4.75 -14.80
CA LEU A 107 1.69 -6.01 -14.61
C LEU A 107 3.08 -5.78 -14.00
N ALA A 108 3.41 -6.58 -13.01
CA ALA A 108 4.79 -6.73 -12.50
C ALA A 108 5.17 -8.20 -12.48
N LEU A 109 6.39 -8.51 -12.89
CA LEU A 109 6.92 -9.88 -12.90
C LEU A 109 7.63 -10.14 -11.57
N HIS A 110 6.90 -10.73 -10.62
CA HIS A 110 7.39 -10.97 -9.26
C HIS A 110 6.51 -12.01 -8.56
N GLY A 111 6.83 -12.36 -7.32
CA GLY A 111 5.98 -13.17 -6.45
C GLY A 111 5.09 -12.30 -5.56
N SER A 112 4.12 -12.92 -4.88
CA SER A 112 3.17 -12.19 -4.04
C SER A 112 2.64 -13.01 -2.86
N ALA A 113 3.45 -13.92 -2.29
CA ALA A 113 3.06 -14.60 -1.06
C ALA A 113 2.91 -13.58 0.08
N LEU A 114 1.79 -13.65 0.80
CA LEU A 114 1.54 -12.82 1.98
C LEU A 114 2.44 -13.24 3.15
N PRO A 115 2.60 -12.40 4.20
CA PRO A 115 3.49 -12.70 5.32
C PRO A 115 3.20 -14.02 6.04
N ASP A 116 1.94 -14.47 6.04
CA ASP A 116 1.53 -15.77 6.61
C ASP A 116 1.69 -16.95 5.64
N GLY A 117 2.23 -16.71 4.44
CA GLY A 117 2.40 -17.72 3.41
C GLY A 117 1.18 -17.93 2.51
N SER A 118 0.07 -17.25 2.75
CA SER A 118 -1.12 -17.36 1.90
C SER A 118 -0.95 -16.67 0.56
N TYR A 119 -1.81 -17.02 -0.40
CA TYR A 119 -1.77 -16.48 -1.76
C TYR A 119 -2.14 -15.00 -1.79
N GLY A 120 -1.24 -14.17 -2.31
CA GLY A 120 -1.42 -12.71 -2.40
C GLY A 120 -1.77 -12.20 -3.79
N GLY A 121 -2.28 -13.04 -4.67
CA GLY A 121 -2.64 -12.64 -6.03
C GLY A 121 -1.44 -12.37 -6.92
N ASN A 122 -1.66 -11.67 -8.02
CA ASN A 122 -0.59 -11.26 -8.93
C ASN A 122 0.04 -9.94 -8.46
N PRO A 123 1.36 -9.84 -8.45
CA PRO A 123 2.04 -8.58 -8.16
C PRO A 123 1.71 -7.53 -9.21
N CYS A 124 1.73 -6.27 -8.79
CA CYS A 124 1.41 -5.15 -9.68
C CYS A 124 2.32 -3.95 -9.45
N GLY A 125 2.39 -3.09 -10.48
CA GLY A 125 2.77 -1.69 -10.35
C GLY A 125 1.53 -0.80 -10.39
N PHE A 126 1.74 0.50 -10.25
CA PHE A 126 0.69 1.50 -10.26
C PHE A 126 0.98 2.60 -11.28
#